data_a6be70f74935123e7798bad32b6fd68b
#
_entry.id   a6be70f74935123e7798bad32b6fd68b
#
_cell.length_a   1.000
_cell.length_b   1.000
_cell.length_c   1.000
_cell.angle_alpha   90.00
_cell.angle_beta   90.00
_cell.angle_gamma   90.00
#
_symmetry.space_group_name_H-M   'P 1'
#
loop_
_entity.id
_entity.type
_entity.pdbx_description
1 polymer ?
#
loop_
_entity_poly.entity_id
_entity_poly.type
_entity_poly.pdbx_seq_one_letter_code
_entity_poly.pdbx_strand_id
1 'polypeptide(L)'
;AGVTIDISSSKALADSLDLAVKEHDPYFNKLLRIMSTRCMMPAQYFCSGEYSKEQWHHYGLAAPVYTHFTSPIRRYADVIVHRLLAAAIGVIPLPIGNADRQRQQELCSHLNRRHKAAQHVQRASVNLHTLLFFKSKPSEETAYVMSITTDTIVVLAPRFGIEGQINM
;
A
#
# COMPACT_ATOMS: atom_id res chain seq x y z
N ALA A 1 -0.82 0.42 24.43
CA ALA A 1 -0.43 -1.00 24.42
C ALA A 1 0.91 -1.27 25.10
N GLY A 2 1.65 -0.25 25.54
CA GLY A 2 2.93 -0.38 26.25
C GLY A 2 4.11 -0.86 25.39
N VAL A 3 4.01 -0.75 24.06
CA VAL A 3 5.07 -1.08 23.10
C VAL A 3 5.60 0.20 22.49
N THR A 4 6.91 0.39 22.54
CA THR A 4 7.61 1.49 21.86
C THR A 4 8.02 1.01 20.47
N ILE A 5 7.69 1.77 19.42
CA ILE A 5 8.04 1.47 18.04
C ILE A 5 9.00 2.54 17.55
N ASP A 6 10.16 2.13 17.04
CA ASP A 6 11.16 2.99 16.44
C ASP A 6 10.87 3.13 14.93
N ILE A 7 10.64 4.33 14.47
CA ILE A 7 10.35 4.67 13.06
C ILE A 7 11.50 5.40 12.37
N SER A 8 12.69 5.45 12.99
CA SER A 8 13.85 6.18 12.46
C SER A 8 14.36 5.60 11.13
N SER A 9 14.15 4.31 10.90
CA SER A 9 14.44 3.64 9.64
C SER A 9 13.51 2.44 9.41
N SER A 10 13.44 1.95 8.18
CA SER A 10 12.66 0.73 7.86
C SER A 10 13.14 -0.47 8.66
N LYS A 11 14.46 -0.57 8.90
CA LYS A 11 15.05 -1.63 9.73
C LYS A 11 14.66 -1.48 11.19
N ALA A 12 14.81 -0.29 11.77
CA ALA A 12 14.44 -0.02 13.17
C ALA A 12 12.95 -0.31 13.41
N LEU A 13 12.08 0.04 12.46
CA LEU A 13 10.68 -0.33 12.51
C LEU A 13 10.47 -1.85 12.51
N ALA A 14 11.14 -2.57 11.62
CA ALA A 14 11.03 -4.03 11.54
C ALA A 14 11.50 -4.68 12.84
N ASP A 15 12.68 -4.29 13.34
CA ASP A 15 13.27 -4.82 14.58
C ASP A 15 12.38 -4.56 15.80
N SER A 16 11.80 -3.35 15.91
CA SER A 16 10.88 -3.03 17.01
C SER A 16 9.55 -3.76 16.91
N LEU A 17 9.05 -4.02 15.69
CA LEU A 17 7.87 -4.85 15.49
C LEU A 17 8.13 -6.33 15.80
N ASP A 18 9.34 -6.85 15.52
CA ASP A 18 9.72 -8.22 15.86
C ASP A 18 9.75 -8.46 17.37
N LEU A 19 10.16 -7.45 18.13
CA LEU A 19 10.19 -7.48 19.60
C LEU A 19 8.81 -7.31 20.25
N ALA A 20 7.82 -6.81 19.51
CA ALA A 20 6.49 -6.52 20.01
C ALA A 20 5.62 -7.77 20.12
N VAL A 21 5.97 -8.69 21.01
CA VAL A 21 5.25 -9.95 21.25
C VAL A 21 4.57 -9.91 22.62
N LYS A 22 3.37 -10.51 22.72
CA LYS A 22 2.67 -10.77 23.97
C LYS A 22 2.45 -12.27 24.14
N GLU A 23 2.91 -12.82 25.25
CA GLU A 23 2.87 -14.26 25.53
C GLU A 23 1.43 -14.83 25.52
N HIS A 24 0.47 -14.05 26.01
CA HIS A 24 -0.94 -14.45 26.11
C HIS A 24 -1.82 -14.05 24.92
N ASP A 25 -1.25 -13.39 23.90
CA ASP A 25 -2.00 -12.97 22.71
C ASP A 25 -1.15 -13.17 21.44
N PRO A 26 -1.21 -14.37 20.86
CA PRO A 26 -0.41 -14.68 19.67
C PRO A 26 -0.79 -13.86 18.44
N TYR A 27 -1.97 -13.22 18.42
CA TYR A 27 -2.41 -12.38 17.32
C TYR A 27 -1.95 -10.91 17.46
N PHE A 28 -1.51 -10.50 18.65
CA PHE A 28 -1.13 -9.11 18.95
C PHE A 28 -0.08 -8.55 17.97
N ASN A 29 1.00 -9.29 17.73
CA ASN A 29 2.05 -8.84 16.81
C ASN A 29 1.52 -8.66 15.38
N LYS A 30 0.70 -9.60 14.90
CA LYS A 30 0.07 -9.51 13.58
C LYS A 30 -0.85 -8.31 13.47
N LEU A 31 -1.64 -8.04 14.50
CA LEU A 31 -2.50 -6.88 14.58
C LEU A 31 -1.72 -5.58 14.51
N LEU A 32 -0.64 -5.48 15.30
CA LEU A 32 0.25 -4.31 15.33
C LEU A 32 0.89 -4.04 13.97
N ARG A 33 1.34 -5.09 13.25
CA ARG A 33 1.88 -4.98 11.88
C ARG A 33 0.82 -4.50 10.88
N ILE A 34 -0.42 -5.00 10.97
CA ILE A 34 -1.55 -4.54 10.15
C ILE A 34 -1.78 -3.04 10.39
N MET A 35 -1.83 -2.62 11.66
CA MET A 35 -2.04 -1.21 12.02
C MET A 35 -0.88 -0.32 11.54
N SER A 36 0.36 -0.76 11.73
CA SER A 36 1.57 -0.03 11.25
C SER A 36 1.55 0.15 9.74
N THR A 37 1.21 -0.91 8.99
CA THR A 37 1.11 -0.84 7.53
C THR A 37 0.04 0.18 7.07
N ARG A 38 -1.03 0.35 7.82
CA ARG A 38 -2.08 1.34 7.51
C ARG A 38 -1.65 2.79 7.72
N CYS A 39 -0.70 3.01 8.61
CA CYS A 39 -0.12 4.33 8.82
C CYS A 39 0.86 4.74 7.72
N MET A 40 1.33 3.79 6.91
CA MET A 40 2.25 4.08 5.81
C MET A 40 1.52 4.71 4.62
N MET A 41 2.13 5.72 4.03
CA MET A 41 1.64 6.26 2.76
C MET A 41 1.85 5.25 1.63
N PRO A 42 0.87 5.07 0.73
CA PRO A 42 1.05 4.22 -0.43
C PRO A 42 2.10 4.79 -1.37
N ALA A 43 2.91 3.92 -1.97
CA ALA A 43 3.85 4.31 -3.01
C ALA A 43 3.12 4.89 -4.22
N GLN A 44 3.69 5.92 -4.82
CA GLN A 44 3.13 6.62 -5.98
C GLN A 44 4.17 6.72 -7.09
N TYR A 45 3.70 6.70 -8.34
CA TYR A 45 4.52 7.07 -9.48
C TYR A 45 4.73 8.58 -9.51
N PHE A 46 5.93 8.99 -9.83
CA PHE A 46 6.28 10.40 -10.04
C PHE A 46 7.38 10.54 -11.10
N CYS A 47 7.46 11.71 -11.70
CA CYS A 47 8.57 12.06 -12.55
C CYS A 47 9.75 12.55 -11.70
N SER A 48 10.93 11.96 -11.86
CA SER A 48 12.12 12.29 -11.06
C SER A 48 12.54 13.76 -11.15
N GLY A 49 12.12 14.48 -12.19
CA GLY A 49 12.41 15.90 -12.33
C GLY A 49 11.60 16.83 -11.44
N GLU A 50 10.53 16.34 -10.79
CA GLU A 50 9.62 17.11 -9.93
C GLU A 50 9.96 17.04 -8.44
N TYR A 51 10.82 16.10 -8.05
CA TYR A 51 11.15 15.84 -6.66
C TYR A 51 12.65 15.81 -6.43
N SER A 52 13.11 16.19 -5.25
CA SER A 52 14.50 16.05 -4.86
C SER A 52 14.88 14.58 -4.65
N LYS A 53 16.17 14.26 -4.77
CA LYS A 53 16.65 12.87 -4.65
C LYS A 53 16.35 12.23 -3.29
N GLU A 54 16.27 13.03 -2.24
CA GLU A 54 15.94 12.60 -0.88
C GLU A 54 14.51 12.07 -0.80
N GLN A 55 13.61 12.59 -1.65
CA GLN A 55 12.20 12.18 -1.71
C GLN A 55 11.96 10.93 -2.55
N TRP A 56 12.98 10.42 -3.25
CA TRP A 56 12.84 9.20 -4.07
C TRP A 56 12.89 7.91 -3.26
N HIS A 57 13.28 7.99 -1.99
CA HIS A 57 13.43 6.83 -1.11
C HIS A 57 12.12 6.08 -0.93
N HIS A 58 12.14 4.78 -1.23
CA HIS A 58 11.01 3.89 -1.00
C HIS A 58 11.12 3.26 0.38
N TYR A 59 10.48 3.86 1.39
CA TYR A 59 10.59 3.44 2.79
C TYR A 59 10.29 1.95 3.00
N GLY A 60 9.17 1.45 2.47
CA GLY A 60 8.73 0.06 2.67
C GLY A 60 9.64 -1.00 2.03
N LEU A 61 10.51 -0.61 1.08
CA LEU A 61 11.52 -1.49 0.46
C LEU A 61 12.94 -1.18 0.93
N ALA A 62 13.11 -0.16 1.77
CA ALA A 62 14.41 0.36 2.19
C ALA A 62 15.35 0.66 0.99
N ALA A 63 14.78 1.08 -0.15
CA ALA A 63 15.51 1.32 -1.38
C ALA A 63 15.64 2.82 -1.67
N PRO A 64 16.85 3.36 -1.94
CA PRO A 64 17.05 4.78 -2.20
C PRO A 64 16.38 5.22 -3.52
N VAL A 65 16.26 4.31 -4.48
CA VAL A 65 15.56 4.50 -5.75
C VAL A 65 14.86 3.20 -6.11
N TYR A 66 13.62 3.30 -6.55
CA TYR A 66 12.85 2.14 -6.99
C TYR A 66 11.98 2.51 -8.18
N THR A 67 11.89 1.62 -9.15
CA THR A 67 10.95 1.74 -10.25
C THR A 67 10.35 0.38 -10.60
N HIS A 68 9.17 0.38 -11.16
CA HIS A 68 8.58 -0.80 -11.76
C HIS A 68 9.23 -1.06 -13.13
N PHE A 69 9.58 -2.33 -13.40
CA PHE A 69 10.28 -2.73 -14.63
C PHE A 69 9.82 -4.09 -15.18
N THR A 70 9.44 -5.01 -14.30
CA THR A 70 9.34 -6.46 -14.61
C THR A 70 7.97 -6.92 -15.10
N SER A 71 6.97 -6.03 -15.21
CA SER A 71 5.59 -6.41 -15.56
C SER A 71 4.93 -5.49 -16.59
N PRO A 72 5.55 -5.26 -17.79
CA PRO A 72 5.03 -4.33 -18.79
C PRO A 72 3.68 -4.75 -19.40
N ILE A 73 3.33 -6.03 -19.29
CA ILE A 73 2.05 -6.56 -19.78
C ILE A 73 0.83 -6.01 -19.01
N ARG A 74 1.02 -5.58 -17.76
CA ARG A 74 -0.06 -5.13 -16.88
C ARG A 74 0.19 -3.79 -16.20
N ARG A 75 1.36 -3.19 -16.35
CA ARG A 75 1.71 -1.90 -15.77
C ARG A 75 2.30 -1.00 -16.85
N TYR A 76 1.56 0.04 -17.20
CA TYR A 76 2.01 0.97 -18.25
C TYR A 76 3.28 1.76 -17.85
N ALA A 77 3.50 1.99 -16.54
CA ALA A 77 4.73 2.59 -16.05
C ALA A 77 5.98 1.80 -16.47
N ASP A 78 5.94 0.47 -16.45
CA ASP A 78 7.03 -0.39 -16.88
C ASP A 78 7.34 -0.18 -18.38
N VAL A 79 6.30 -0.03 -19.22
CA VAL A 79 6.48 0.26 -20.66
C VAL A 79 7.19 1.59 -20.87
N ILE A 80 6.87 2.61 -20.10
CA ILE A 80 7.54 3.92 -20.17
C ILE A 80 9.01 3.77 -19.79
N VAL A 81 9.30 3.08 -18.70
CA VAL A 81 10.68 2.85 -18.22
C VAL A 81 11.48 2.06 -19.24
N HIS A 82 10.90 1.04 -19.89
CA HIS A 82 11.55 0.28 -20.96
C HIS A 82 11.90 1.19 -22.15
N ARG A 83 10.99 2.08 -22.57
CA ARG A 83 11.24 3.03 -23.66
C ARG A 83 12.34 4.04 -23.32
N LEU A 84 12.31 4.57 -22.10
CA LEU A 84 13.35 5.48 -21.60
C LEU A 84 14.71 4.80 -21.52
N LEU A 85 14.75 3.56 -21.04
CA LEU A 85 15.98 2.78 -20.97
C LEU A 85 16.52 2.48 -22.36
N ALA A 86 15.68 2.02 -23.28
CA ALA A 86 16.09 1.73 -24.67
C ALA A 86 16.67 2.97 -25.38
N ALA A 87 16.09 4.15 -25.12
CA ALA A 87 16.63 5.40 -25.60
C ALA A 87 17.97 5.76 -24.94
N ALA A 88 18.08 5.57 -23.60
CA ALA A 88 19.29 5.90 -22.85
C ALA A 88 20.50 5.05 -23.26
N ILE A 89 20.29 3.78 -23.63
CA ILE A 89 21.35 2.88 -24.14
C ILE A 89 21.52 2.95 -25.66
N GLY A 90 20.83 3.87 -26.36
CA GLY A 90 21.01 4.14 -27.77
C GLY A 90 20.38 3.13 -28.76
N VAL A 91 19.46 2.27 -28.25
CA VAL A 91 18.77 1.27 -29.12
C VAL A 91 17.68 1.90 -29.98
N ILE A 92 16.99 2.91 -29.45
CA ILE A 92 15.95 3.67 -30.14
C ILE A 92 16.11 5.16 -29.87
N PRO A 93 15.63 6.06 -30.76
CA PRO A 93 15.50 7.47 -30.39
C PRO A 93 14.50 7.68 -29.26
N LEU A 94 14.69 8.73 -28.47
CA LEU A 94 13.74 9.07 -27.40
C LEU A 94 12.36 9.37 -28.02
N PRO A 95 11.30 8.64 -27.64
CA PRO A 95 9.97 8.85 -28.23
C PRO A 95 9.46 10.26 -27.96
N ILE A 96 8.75 10.84 -28.94
CA ILE A 96 8.15 12.17 -28.84
C ILE A 96 7.21 12.22 -27.63
N GLY A 97 7.39 13.23 -26.79
CA GLY A 97 6.62 13.41 -25.55
C GLY A 97 7.19 12.71 -24.30
N ASN A 98 8.18 11.79 -24.44
CA ASN A 98 8.86 11.22 -23.27
C ASN A 98 9.94 12.16 -22.71
N ALA A 99 10.39 13.13 -23.50
CA ALA A 99 11.30 14.18 -23.03
C ALA A 99 10.60 15.30 -22.24
N ASP A 100 9.30 15.41 -22.37
CA ASP A 100 8.49 16.43 -21.67
C ASP A 100 8.19 16.00 -20.23
N ARG A 101 8.83 16.64 -19.27
CA ARG A 101 8.69 16.34 -17.84
C ARG A 101 7.28 16.57 -17.33
N GLN A 102 6.65 17.68 -17.74
CA GLN A 102 5.29 17.99 -17.32
C GLN A 102 4.32 16.89 -17.76
N ARG A 103 4.41 16.49 -19.03
CA ARG A 103 3.59 15.40 -19.57
C ARG A 103 3.83 14.07 -18.85
N GLN A 104 5.09 13.78 -18.49
CA GLN A 104 5.40 12.56 -17.70
C GLN A 104 4.79 12.64 -16.28
N GLN A 105 4.81 13.78 -15.63
CA GLN A 105 4.20 13.97 -14.33
C GLN A 105 2.66 13.88 -14.39
N GLU A 106 2.03 14.46 -15.39
CA GLU A 106 0.59 14.31 -15.63
C GLU A 106 0.20 12.85 -15.84
N LEU A 107 1.01 12.11 -16.58
CA LEU A 107 0.83 10.67 -16.80
C LEU A 107 0.98 9.88 -15.48
N CYS A 108 2.00 10.16 -14.68
CA CYS A 108 2.16 9.57 -13.34
C CYS A 108 0.93 9.83 -12.46
N SER A 109 0.46 11.07 -12.44
CA SER A 109 -0.74 11.47 -11.68
C SER A 109 -1.99 10.73 -12.17
N HIS A 110 -2.13 10.56 -13.48
CA HIS A 110 -3.22 9.77 -14.07
C HIS A 110 -3.15 8.30 -13.65
N LEU A 111 -1.97 7.67 -13.74
CA LEU A 111 -1.74 6.28 -13.33
C LEU A 111 -2.07 6.08 -11.85
N ASN A 112 -1.62 6.98 -10.97
CA ASN A 112 -1.90 6.93 -9.54
C ASN A 112 -3.41 7.00 -9.25
N ARG A 113 -4.12 7.92 -9.92
CA ARG A 113 -5.57 8.05 -9.79
C ARG A 113 -6.31 6.79 -10.24
N ARG A 114 -5.93 6.22 -11.39
CA ARG A 114 -6.53 4.99 -11.94
C ARG A 114 -6.25 3.79 -11.02
N HIS A 115 -5.03 3.67 -10.52
CA HIS A 115 -4.67 2.62 -9.58
C HIS A 115 -5.49 2.69 -8.29
N LYS A 116 -5.61 3.90 -7.70
CA LYS A 116 -6.45 4.11 -6.52
C LYS A 116 -7.92 3.75 -6.77
N ALA A 117 -8.46 4.14 -7.92
CA ALA A 117 -9.83 3.79 -8.30
C ALA A 117 -10.01 2.27 -8.44
N ALA A 118 -9.07 1.56 -9.07
CA ALA A 118 -9.10 0.10 -9.18
C ALA A 118 -9.06 -0.60 -7.81
N GLN A 119 -8.22 -0.11 -6.89
CA GLN A 119 -8.20 -0.62 -5.50
C GLN A 119 -9.53 -0.41 -4.77
N HIS A 120 -10.19 0.73 -4.97
CA HIS A 120 -11.51 0.99 -4.39
C HIS A 120 -12.57 0.02 -4.93
N VAL A 121 -12.58 -0.20 -6.25
CA VAL A 121 -13.50 -1.17 -6.88
C VAL A 121 -13.25 -2.58 -6.35
N GLN A 122 -11.99 -2.99 -6.26
CA GLN A 122 -11.63 -4.30 -5.70
C GLN A 122 -12.15 -4.47 -4.27
N ARG A 123 -11.94 -3.49 -3.40
CA ARG A 123 -12.43 -3.52 -2.01
C ARG A 123 -13.96 -3.57 -1.95
N ALA A 124 -14.64 -2.75 -2.76
CA ALA A 124 -16.09 -2.73 -2.82
C ALA A 124 -16.66 -4.10 -3.29
N SER A 125 -16.01 -4.72 -4.29
CA SER A 125 -16.39 -6.06 -4.75
C SER A 125 -16.24 -7.12 -3.66
N VAL A 126 -15.09 -7.13 -2.95
CA VAL A 126 -14.86 -8.03 -1.82
C VAL A 126 -15.93 -7.83 -0.74
N ASN A 127 -16.20 -6.58 -0.36
CA ASN A 127 -17.20 -6.27 0.67
C ASN A 127 -18.61 -6.73 0.25
N LEU A 128 -18.99 -6.53 -1.02
CA LEU A 128 -20.27 -6.98 -1.53
C LEU A 128 -20.42 -8.52 -1.44
N HIS A 129 -19.42 -9.25 -1.92
CA HIS A 129 -19.44 -10.71 -1.87
C HIS A 129 -19.42 -11.25 -0.45
N THR A 130 -18.68 -10.62 0.44
CA THR A 130 -18.67 -10.91 1.87
C THR A 130 -20.05 -10.73 2.48
N LEU A 131 -20.70 -9.59 2.20
CA LEU A 131 -22.05 -9.32 2.68
C LEU A 131 -23.06 -10.37 2.20
N LEU A 132 -23.01 -10.70 0.91
CA LEU A 132 -23.89 -11.72 0.31
C LEU A 132 -23.66 -13.11 0.94
N PHE A 133 -22.41 -13.49 1.19
CA PHE A 133 -22.08 -14.76 1.83
C PHE A 133 -22.68 -14.85 3.24
N PHE A 134 -22.46 -13.84 4.08
CA PHE A 134 -22.93 -13.86 5.47
C PHE A 134 -24.43 -13.57 5.62
N LYS A 135 -25.06 -12.95 4.63
CA LYS A 135 -26.53 -12.77 4.61
C LYS A 135 -27.29 -14.09 4.74
N SER A 136 -26.77 -15.15 4.10
CA SER A 136 -27.40 -16.48 4.12
C SER A 136 -26.82 -17.43 5.19
N LYS A 137 -25.65 -17.08 5.75
CA LYS A 137 -24.92 -17.92 6.71
C LYS A 137 -24.33 -17.05 7.83
N PRO A 138 -25.16 -16.50 8.73
CA PRO A 138 -24.65 -15.75 9.86
C PRO A 138 -23.78 -16.67 10.73
N SER A 139 -22.65 -16.14 11.20
CA SER A 139 -21.74 -16.84 12.09
C SER A 139 -21.26 -15.91 13.19
N GLU A 140 -21.01 -16.48 14.36
CA GLU A 140 -20.39 -15.77 15.49
C GLU A 140 -18.89 -16.03 15.44
N GLU A 141 -18.10 -14.97 15.54
CA GLU A 141 -16.64 -15.05 15.44
C GLU A 141 -15.97 -14.14 16.47
N THR A 142 -14.82 -14.58 16.94
CA THR A 142 -13.97 -13.74 17.78
C THR A 142 -13.32 -12.65 16.94
N ALA A 143 -13.42 -11.42 17.38
CA ALA A 143 -12.84 -10.26 16.68
C ALA A 143 -11.92 -9.45 17.60
N TYR A 144 -10.93 -8.80 17.02
CA TYR A 144 -10.03 -7.87 17.69
C TYR A 144 -10.44 -6.43 17.43
N VAL A 145 -10.44 -5.61 18.47
CA VAL A 145 -10.70 -4.18 18.35
C VAL A 145 -9.49 -3.50 17.70
N MET A 146 -9.72 -2.84 16.56
CA MET A 146 -8.72 -2.10 15.82
C MET A 146 -8.65 -0.63 16.24
N SER A 147 -9.82 0.00 16.40
CA SER A 147 -9.94 1.38 16.86
C SER A 147 -11.29 1.63 17.49
N ILE A 148 -11.34 2.61 18.38
CA ILE A 148 -12.54 3.10 19.03
C ILE A 148 -12.62 4.60 18.79
N THR A 149 -13.76 5.06 18.30
CA THR A 149 -14.13 6.47 18.17
C THR A 149 -15.34 6.75 19.05
N THR A 150 -15.83 7.98 19.06
CA THR A 150 -17.02 8.36 19.84
C THR A 150 -18.26 7.55 19.49
N ASP A 151 -18.40 7.18 18.23
CA ASP A 151 -19.66 6.59 17.72
C ASP A 151 -19.46 5.20 17.10
N THR A 152 -18.20 4.73 17.00
CA THR A 152 -17.91 3.51 16.22
C THR A 152 -16.75 2.73 16.81
N ILE A 153 -16.91 1.42 16.92
CA ILE A 153 -15.83 0.47 17.18
C ILE A 153 -15.51 -0.27 15.88
N VAL A 154 -14.26 -0.20 15.42
CA VAL A 154 -13.79 -0.99 14.27
C VAL A 154 -13.17 -2.27 14.78
N VAL A 155 -13.66 -3.39 14.27
CA VAL A 155 -13.20 -4.74 14.66
C VAL A 155 -12.66 -5.49 13.45
N LEU A 156 -11.71 -6.38 13.69
CA LEU A 156 -11.16 -7.32 12.70
C LEU A 156 -11.50 -8.75 13.13
N ALA A 157 -12.18 -9.50 12.27
CA ALA A 157 -12.39 -10.93 12.41
C ALA A 157 -11.26 -11.70 11.70
N PRO A 158 -10.27 -12.26 12.42
CA PRO A 158 -9.04 -12.80 11.82
C PRO A 158 -9.27 -13.98 10.90
N ARG A 159 -10.26 -14.81 11.23
CA ARG A 159 -10.60 -16.02 10.47
C ARG A 159 -10.92 -15.73 9.01
N PHE A 160 -11.59 -14.61 8.75
CA PHE A 160 -12.01 -14.20 7.42
C PHE A 160 -11.19 -13.02 6.87
N GLY A 161 -10.38 -12.36 7.73
CA GLY A 161 -9.66 -11.13 7.36
C GLY A 161 -10.60 -9.94 7.10
N ILE A 162 -11.79 -9.96 7.71
CA ILE A 162 -12.86 -8.98 7.46
C ILE A 162 -12.85 -7.96 8.59
N GLU A 163 -13.06 -6.71 8.20
CA GLU A 163 -13.31 -5.63 9.13
C GLU A 163 -14.80 -5.28 9.16
N GLY A 164 -15.28 -5.05 10.37
CA GLY A 164 -16.63 -4.58 10.62
C GLY A 164 -16.64 -3.31 11.45
N GLN A 165 -17.69 -2.54 11.32
CA GLN A 165 -17.96 -1.37 12.15
C GLN A 165 -19.19 -1.65 13.01
N ILE A 166 -19.06 -1.40 14.28
CA ILE A 166 -20.14 -1.48 15.27
C ILE A 166 -20.44 -0.05 15.70
N ASN A 167 -21.62 0.44 15.39
CA ASN A 167 -22.10 1.74 15.85
C ASN A 167 -22.53 1.62 17.33
N MET A 168 -22.10 2.59 18.13
CA MET A 168 -22.44 2.68 19.57
C MET A 168 -23.69 3.52 19.79
#